data_c59a1a52f1089ba1b124657cc3a4f0b3
#
_entry.id   c59a1a52f1089ba1b124657cc3a4f0b3
#
_cell.length_a   1.000
_cell.length_b   1.000
_cell.length_c   1.000
_cell.angle_alpha   90.00
_cell.angle_beta   90.00
_cell.angle_gamma   90.00
#
_symmetry.space_group_name_H-M   'P 1'
#
loop_
_entity.id
_entity.type
_entity.pdbx_description
1 polymer ?
#
loop_
_entity_poly.entity_id
_entity_poly.type
_entity_poly.pdbx_seq_one_letter_code
_entity_poly.pdbx_strand_id
1 'polypeptide(L)'
;MSKDPRVESAISHWAPRFVSNGVLLTDFQEVTQGIARWEDWTSAWCQRAEVHESLGHEALDQGYKLSASEHLSRAAVYYHFAKFVSVHDVAEMRAAHMKAVACKQLALPHMRPPARRVEIPYENGFLAGFLRLPEGAVKPPVLIMVPGLDSAKEELEAYEQPFLARGIATLMVDGPGQGEAEYDFPIRGDYEVPVKAMVDWLLTCPEVDSTRIGLWGVSLGGYYAPRAAAFEKRLKACIGLAGPYDFGDTWDALPELTREAFRVRSHLATQAEAKAYSSTLTMKNGIAQQIECPLFLVTGKLDRIIPWQDTQRMAQEASGPVELLIVEDGNHIANNRPYRYRNRTADWMAEQLGMPRI
;
A
#
# COMPACT_ATOMS: atom_id res chain seq x y z
N MET A 1 -29.07 19.59 -2.87
CA MET A 1 -27.84 20.24 -3.35
C MET A 1 -27.06 19.22 -4.17
N SER A 2 -26.43 19.60 -5.29
CA SER A 2 -25.52 18.72 -6.01
C SER A 2 -24.29 18.49 -5.15
N LYS A 3 -23.77 17.26 -5.14
CA LYS A 3 -22.48 16.95 -4.47
C LYS A 3 -21.31 17.63 -5.17
N ASP A 4 -20.26 17.90 -4.43
CA ASP A 4 -18.99 18.32 -5.01
C ASP A 4 -18.49 17.24 -6.01
N PRO A 5 -18.06 17.62 -7.21
CA PRO A 5 -17.55 16.65 -8.21
C PRO A 5 -16.38 15.80 -7.71
N ARG A 6 -15.55 16.33 -6.78
CA ARG A 6 -14.46 15.58 -6.13
C ARG A 6 -15.01 14.44 -5.29
N VAL A 7 -16.11 14.67 -4.56
CA VAL A 7 -16.80 13.65 -3.75
C VAL A 7 -17.40 12.57 -4.66
N GLU A 8 -18.11 12.98 -5.74
CA GLU A 8 -18.67 12.01 -6.70
C GLU A 8 -17.57 11.17 -7.37
N SER A 9 -16.49 11.80 -7.77
CA SER A 9 -15.32 11.11 -8.34
C SER A 9 -14.72 10.12 -7.35
N ALA A 10 -14.50 10.52 -6.09
CA ALA A 10 -13.96 9.66 -5.05
C ALA A 10 -14.87 8.45 -4.78
N ILE A 11 -16.18 8.66 -4.67
CA ILE A 11 -17.17 7.58 -4.45
C ILE A 11 -17.13 6.58 -5.62
N SER A 12 -17.24 7.06 -6.86
CA SER A 12 -17.33 6.18 -8.02
C SER A 12 -16.04 5.41 -8.28
N HIS A 13 -14.90 6.01 -8.00
CA HIS A 13 -13.59 5.42 -8.30
C HIS A 13 -13.10 4.50 -7.18
N TRP A 14 -13.25 4.92 -5.92
CA TRP A 14 -12.61 4.25 -4.78
C TRP A 14 -13.48 3.25 -4.03
N ALA A 15 -14.80 3.21 -4.26
CA ALA A 15 -15.71 2.28 -3.57
C ALA A 15 -15.19 0.82 -3.56
N PRO A 16 -14.73 0.24 -4.69
CA PRO A 16 -14.19 -1.12 -4.68
C PRO A 16 -12.95 -1.29 -3.80
N ARG A 17 -12.06 -0.28 -3.73
CA ARG A 17 -10.87 -0.30 -2.89
C ARG A 17 -11.25 -0.31 -1.41
N PHE A 18 -12.14 0.58 -0.99
CA PHE A 18 -12.60 0.66 0.39
C PHE A 18 -13.16 -0.68 0.86
N VAL A 19 -14.12 -1.23 0.10
CA VAL A 19 -14.81 -2.49 0.45
C VAL A 19 -13.85 -3.66 0.42
N SER A 20 -12.98 -3.77 -0.58
CA SER A 20 -12.03 -4.88 -0.68
C SER A 20 -10.91 -4.83 0.38
N ASN A 21 -10.69 -3.68 1.02
CA ASN A 21 -9.68 -3.47 2.05
C ASN A 21 -10.25 -3.31 3.47
N GLY A 22 -11.51 -3.70 3.69
CA GLY A 22 -12.06 -3.89 5.03
C GLY A 22 -13.10 -2.87 5.49
N VAL A 23 -13.48 -1.90 4.64
CA VAL A 23 -14.62 -1.03 4.90
C VAL A 23 -15.92 -1.79 4.65
N LEU A 24 -16.85 -1.77 5.59
CA LEU A 24 -18.18 -2.35 5.41
C LEU A 24 -18.96 -1.56 4.36
N LEU A 25 -19.64 -2.26 3.46
CA LEU A 25 -20.40 -1.63 2.38
C LEU A 25 -21.46 -0.65 2.91
N THR A 26 -22.15 -1.01 4.00
CA THR A 26 -23.15 -0.17 4.64
C THR A 26 -22.54 1.12 5.18
N ASP A 27 -21.38 1.04 5.84
CA ASP A 27 -20.68 2.21 6.34
C ASP A 27 -20.20 3.12 5.20
N PHE A 28 -19.67 2.51 4.12
CA PHE A 28 -19.29 3.26 2.94
C PHE A 28 -20.45 4.06 2.37
N GLN A 29 -21.62 3.41 2.23
CA GLN A 29 -22.83 4.04 1.68
C GLN A 29 -23.35 5.16 2.58
N GLU A 30 -23.49 4.91 3.89
CA GLU A 30 -23.99 5.88 4.85
C GLU A 30 -23.09 7.11 4.96
N VAL A 31 -21.77 6.93 5.13
CA VAL A 31 -20.81 8.02 5.23
C VAL A 31 -20.82 8.85 3.94
N THR A 32 -20.67 8.20 2.80
CA THR A 32 -20.57 8.93 1.52
C THR A 32 -21.88 9.58 1.10
N GLN A 33 -23.04 9.06 1.53
CA GLN A 33 -24.34 9.70 1.29
C GLN A 33 -24.41 11.05 2.00
N GLY A 34 -23.86 11.16 3.21
CA GLY A 34 -23.87 12.38 4.04
C GLY A 34 -22.89 13.47 3.58
N ILE A 35 -21.87 13.15 2.80
CA ILE A 35 -20.86 14.11 2.37
C ILE A 35 -21.35 14.90 1.16
N ALA A 36 -21.46 16.22 1.30
CA ALA A 36 -21.81 17.13 0.21
C ALA A 36 -20.61 17.88 -0.37
N ARG A 37 -19.64 18.26 0.48
CA ARG A 37 -18.42 19.01 0.13
C ARG A 37 -17.20 18.17 0.40
N TRP A 38 -16.14 18.39 -0.38
CA TRP A 38 -14.87 17.67 -0.19
C TRP A 38 -14.24 17.91 1.18
N GLU A 39 -14.36 19.13 1.69
CA GLU A 39 -13.82 19.55 2.98
C GLU A 39 -14.44 18.78 4.17
N ASP A 40 -15.62 18.19 4.00
CA ASP A 40 -16.30 17.39 5.03
C ASP A 40 -15.85 15.92 5.04
N TRP A 41 -15.01 15.50 4.08
CA TRP A 41 -14.58 14.09 3.89
C TRP A 41 -13.89 13.52 5.11
N THR A 42 -12.83 14.20 5.59
CA THR A 42 -12.01 13.72 6.71
C THR A 42 -12.84 13.57 7.98
N SER A 43 -13.61 14.59 8.33
CA SER A 43 -14.43 14.58 9.56
C SER A 43 -15.52 13.51 9.52
N ALA A 44 -16.18 13.29 8.38
CA ALA A 44 -17.22 12.28 8.23
C ALA A 44 -16.68 10.85 8.41
N TRP A 45 -15.52 10.55 7.80
CA TRP A 45 -14.87 9.25 7.96
C TRP A 45 -14.30 9.06 9.37
N CYS A 46 -13.77 10.11 10.00
CA CYS A 46 -13.31 10.07 11.40
C CYS A 46 -14.46 9.73 12.35
N GLN A 47 -15.64 10.33 12.20
CA GLN A 47 -16.80 10.03 13.03
C GLN A 47 -17.22 8.55 12.92
N ARG A 48 -17.17 7.95 11.73
CA ARG A 48 -17.44 6.52 11.57
C ARG A 48 -16.33 5.65 12.16
N ALA A 49 -15.07 6.06 12.03
CA ALA A 49 -13.94 5.37 12.64
C ALA A 49 -14.04 5.33 14.17
N GLU A 50 -14.48 6.42 14.81
CA GLU A 50 -14.68 6.54 16.26
C GLU A 50 -15.68 5.50 16.81
N VAL A 51 -16.66 5.09 16.03
CA VAL A 51 -17.59 4.01 16.41
C VAL A 51 -16.82 2.70 16.61
N HIS A 52 -15.96 2.34 15.64
CA HIS A 52 -15.15 1.12 15.73
C HIS A 52 -14.05 1.24 16.79
N GLU A 53 -13.45 2.40 16.96
CA GLU A 53 -12.48 2.67 18.03
C GLU A 53 -13.10 2.45 19.41
N SER A 54 -14.31 3.01 19.67
CA SER A 54 -15.04 2.83 20.92
C SER A 54 -15.36 1.37 21.20
N LEU A 55 -15.88 0.64 20.21
CA LEU A 55 -16.15 -0.82 20.33
C LEU A 55 -14.87 -1.61 20.60
N GLY A 56 -13.74 -1.19 20.03
CA GLY A 56 -12.44 -1.79 20.28
C GLY A 56 -11.98 -1.61 21.73
N HIS A 57 -12.12 -0.40 22.26
CA HIS A 57 -11.81 -0.11 23.67
C HIS A 57 -12.73 -0.86 24.65
N GLU A 58 -14.04 -0.87 24.39
CA GLU A 58 -15.00 -1.64 25.18
C GLU A 58 -14.64 -3.13 25.23
N ALA A 59 -14.23 -3.71 24.09
CA ALA A 59 -13.81 -5.09 24.02
C ALA A 59 -12.50 -5.34 24.79
N LEU A 60 -11.53 -4.39 24.78
CA LEU A 60 -10.32 -4.47 25.59
C LEU A 60 -10.63 -4.48 27.08
N ASP A 61 -11.51 -3.58 27.54
CA ASP A 61 -11.92 -3.45 28.94
C ASP A 61 -12.61 -4.72 29.45
N GLN A 62 -13.31 -5.42 28.55
CA GLN A 62 -13.98 -6.70 28.84
C GLN A 62 -13.04 -7.91 28.68
N GLY A 63 -11.79 -7.72 28.22
CA GLY A 63 -10.81 -8.79 27.99
C GLY A 63 -11.00 -9.56 26.66
N TYR A 64 -11.88 -9.14 25.77
CA TYR A 64 -12.14 -9.75 24.46
C TYR A 64 -11.11 -9.30 23.40
N LYS A 65 -9.87 -9.73 23.58
CA LYS A 65 -8.71 -9.26 22.82
C LYS A 65 -8.84 -9.43 21.30
N LEU A 66 -9.41 -10.53 20.81
CA LEU A 66 -9.61 -10.76 19.38
C LEU A 66 -10.63 -9.77 18.81
N SER A 67 -11.81 -9.63 19.43
CA SER A 67 -12.83 -8.64 19.03
C SER A 67 -12.26 -7.21 19.05
N ALA A 68 -11.47 -6.90 20.08
CA ALA A 68 -10.79 -5.61 20.18
C ALA A 68 -9.87 -5.37 18.98
N SER A 69 -9.03 -6.36 18.61
CA SER A 69 -8.12 -6.21 17.47
C SER A 69 -8.86 -6.04 16.14
N GLU A 70 -10.00 -6.71 15.95
CA GLU A 70 -10.82 -6.60 14.76
C GLU A 70 -11.47 -5.21 14.64
N HIS A 71 -12.01 -4.67 15.74
CA HIS A 71 -12.58 -3.33 15.77
C HIS A 71 -11.52 -2.25 15.60
N LEU A 72 -10.40 -2.34 16.32
CA LEU A 72 -9.31 -1.35 16.22
C LEU A 72 -8.62 -1.37 14.86
N SER A 73 -8.43 -2.56 14.24
CA SER A 73 -7.93 -2.64 12.86
C SER A 73 -8.88 -1.98 11.88
N ARG A 74 -10.20 -2.16 12.05
CA ARG A 74 -11.20 -1.50 11.21
C ARG A 74 -11.21 0.02 11.43
N ALA A 75 -11.13 0.48 12.68
CA ALA A 75 -10.99 1.91 12.99
C ALA A 75 -9.75 2.50 12.29
N ALA A 76 -8.61 1.80 12.34
CA ALA A 76 -7.39 2.23 11.68
C ALA A 76 -7.57 2.40 10.16
N VAL A 77 -8.23 1.44 9.50
CA VAL A 77 -8.53 1.53 8.06
C VAL A 77 -9.47 2.72 7.75
N TYR A 78 -10.46 2.99 8.60
CA TYR A 78 -11.38 4.10 8.37
C TYR A 78 -10.70 5.45 8.58
N TYR A 79 -9.88 5.61 9.61
CA TYR A 79 -9.03 6.80 9.79
C TYR A 79 -8.02 6.97 8.66
N HIS A 80 -7.46 5.88 8.14
CA HIS A 80 -6.61 5.93 6.95
C HIS A 80 -7.39 6.47 5.74
N PHE A 81 -8.61 5.99 5.49
CA PHE A 81 -9.45 6.50 4.40
C PHE A 81 -10.02 7.90 4.65
N ALA A 82 -10.06 8.37 5.90
CA ALA A 82 -10.32 9.77 6.19
C ALA A 82 -9.22 10.67 5.63
N LYS A 83 -7.94 10.23 5.74
CA LYS A 83 -6.79 11.02 5.31
C LYS A 83 -6.41 10.87 3.84
N PHE A 84 -6.62 9.71 3.21
CA PHE A 84 -5.88 9.15 2.07
C PHE A 84 -5.54 10.14 0.91
N VAL A 85 -6.48 10.90 0.37
CA VAL A 85 -6.25 11.99 -0.61
C VAL A 85 -6.77 13.35 -0.12
N SER A 86 -7.10 13.47 1.17
CA SER A 86 -7.64 14.68 1.79
C SER A 86 -6.50 15.61 2.22
N VAL A 87 -5.76 16.12 1.24
CA VAL A 87 -4.53 16.91 1.45
C VAL A 87 -4.77 18.43 1.49
N HIS A 88 -6.01 18.88 1.47
CA HIS A 88 -6.38 20.29 1.53
C HIS A 88 -6.11 20.92 2.91
N ASP A 89 -6.16 20.10 3.96
CA ASP A 89 -5.74 20.45 5.31
C ASP A 89 -4.77 19.39 5.85
N VAL A 90 -3.47 19.67 5.78
CA VAL A 90 -2.42 18.74 6.19
C VAL A 90 -2.45 18.46 7.70
N ALA A 91 -2.89 19.41 8.52
CA ALA A 91 -2.98 19.23 9.95
C ALA A 91 -4.12 18.27 10.32
N GLU A 92 -5.32 18.43 9.71
CA GLU A 92 -6.44 17.52 9.87
C GLU A 92 -6.10 16.12 9.34
N MET A 93 -5.48 16.06 8.15
CA MET A 93 -5.00 14.81 7.56
C MET A 93 -4.05 14.06 8.50
N ARG A 94 -3.07 14.75 9.09
CA ARG A 94 -2.11 14.18 10.03
C ARG A 94 -2.80 13.71 11.32
N ALA A 95 -3.73 14.49 11.85
CA ALA A 95 -4.50 14.10 13.04
C ALA A 95 -5.27 12.80 12.83
N ALA A 96 -5.98 12.66 11.70
CA ALA A 96 -6.67 11.42 11.34
C ALA A 96 -5.69 10.25 11.20
N HIS A 97 -4.55 10.48 10.54
CA HIS A 97 -3.53 9.44 10.39
C HIS A 97 -2.95 8.97 11.73
N MET A 98 -2.67 9.88 12.67
CA MET A 98 -2.15 9.49 13.99
C MET A 98 -3.17 8.64 14.77
N LYS A 99 -4.48 8.88 14.60
CA LYS A 99 -5.51 7.99 15.15
C LYS A 99 -5.47 6.59 14.49
N ALA A 100 -5.28 6.51 13.16
CA ALA A 100 -5.11 5.23 12.46
C ALA A 100 -3.92 4.44 13.04
N VAL A 101 -2.77 5.11 13.19
CA VAL A 101 -1.55 4.52 13.78
C VAL A 101 -1.81 4.03 15.20
N ALA A 102 -2.43 4.84 16.06
CA ALA A 102 -2.72 4.49 17.45
C ALA A 102 -3.65 3.26 17.55
N CYS A 103 -4.77 3.26 16.83
CA CYS A 103 -5.69 2.13 16.79
C CYS A 103 -4.99 0.85 16.30
N LYS A 104 -4.19 0.95 15.23
CA LYS A 104 -3.47 -0.22 14.72
C LYS A 104 -2.45 -0.75 15.70
N GLN A 105 -1.67 0.11 16.36
CA GLN A 105 -0.71 -0.30 17.38
C GLN A 105 -1.36 -1.06 18.54
N LEU A 106 -2.55 -0.64 18.97
CA LEU A 106 -3.33 -1.37 20.00
C LEU A 106 -3.83 -2.72 19.48
N ALA A 107 -4.16 -2.83 18.20
CA ALA A 107 -4.64 -4.07 17.59
C ALA A 107 -3.53 -5.13 17.43
N LEU A 108 -2.31 -4.72 17.02
CA LEU A 108 -1.22 -5.60 16.58
C LEU A 108 -0.98 -6.83 17.50
N PRO A 109 -0.82 -6.71 18.84
CA PRO A 109 -0.51 -7.85 19.70
C PRO A 109 -1.65 -8.84 19.84
N HIS A 110 -2.87 -8.46 19.44
CA HIS A 110 -4.10 -9.24 19.58
C HIS A 110 -4.62 -9.82 18.26
N MET A 111 -3.98 -9.48 17.15
CA MET A 111 -4.26 -10.05 15.82
C MET A 111 -3.91 -11.56 15.79
N ARG A 112 -4.41 -12.27 14.80
CA ARG A 112 -4.09 -13.69 14.56
C ARG A 112 -3.61 -13.91 13.13
N PRO A 113 -2.33 -14.28 12.97
CA PRO A 113 -1.25 -14.26 13.97
C PRO A 113 -0.96 -12.84 14.45
N PRO A 114 -0.32 -12.66 15.62
CA PRO A 114 0.01 -11.33 16.13
C PRO A 114 1.06 -10.64 15.24
N ALA A 115 1.05 -9.31 15.29
CA ALA A 115 2.04 -8.48 14.63
C ALA A 115 2.77 -7.58 15.64
N ARG A 116 3.89 -7.02 15.23
CA ARG A 116 4.60 -6.00 16.00
C ARG A 116 5.00 -4.81 15.14
N ARG A 117 4.99 -3.61 15.73
CA ARG A 117 5.58 -2.42 15.14
C ARG A 117 7.10 -2.56 15.09
N VAL A 118 7.71 -2.10 14.01
CA VAL A 118 9.15 -2.01 13.84
C VAL A 118 9.53 -0.62 13.33
N GLU A 119 10.74 -0.19 13.66
CA GLU A 119 11.35 1.05 13.18
C GLU A 119 12.66 0.70 12.48
N ILE A 120 12.70 0.94 11.19
CA ILE A 120 13.84 0.62 10.33
C ILE A 120 14.69 1.87 10.20
N PRO A 121 15.95 1.89 10.68
CA PRO A 121 16.82 3.06 10.56
C PRO A 121 16.92 3.52 9.09
N TYR A 122 16.67 4.81 8.87
CA TYR A 122 16.69 5.40 7.54
C TYR A 122 17.08 6.87 7.63
N GLU A 123 18.17 7.24 6.92
CA GLU A 123 18.71 8.61 6.92
C GLU A 123 18.85 9.17 8.35
N ASN A 124 18.20 10.29 8.66
CA ASN A 124 18.21 10.94 9.98
C ASN A 124 17.01 10.53 10.87
N GLY A 125 16.29 9.47 10.53
CA GLY A 125 15.10 8.98 11.23
C GLY A 125 14.88 7.48 11.05
N PHE A 126 13.63 7.09 10.81
CA PHE A 126 13.26 5.69 10.59
C PHE A 126 12.06 5.56 9.64
N LEU A 127 11.91 4.39 9.04
CA LEU A 127 10.69 3.97 8.37
C LEU A 127 9.89 3.07 9.30
N ALA A 128 8.62 3.42 9.52
CA ALA A 128 7.74 2.64 10.37
C ALA A 128 7.15 1.45 9.60
N GLY A 129 7.14 0.27 10.22
CA GLY A 129 6.57 -0.92 9.62
C GLY A 129 5.86 -1.82 10.61
N PHE A 130 5.16 -2.82 10.08
CA PHE A 130 4.57 -3.93 10.84
C PHE A 130 5.17 -5.23 10.35
N LEU A 131 5.84 -5.96 11.24
CA LEU A 131 6.30 -7.32 10.99
C LEU A 131 5.30 -8.32 11.56
N ARG A 132 4.88 -9.28 10.70
CA ARG A 132 3.95 -10.33 11.07
C ARG A 132 4.48 -11.67 10.61
N LEU A 133 4.53 -12.63 11.53
CA LEU A 133 4.99 -13.99 11.25
C LEU A 133 3.80 -14.93 11.10
N PRO A 134 3.82 -15.88 10.17
CA PRO A 134 2.80 -16.91 10.07
C PRO A 134 2.83 -17.81 11.32
N GLU A 135 1.67 -18.32 11.71
CA GLU A 135 1.52 -19.14 12.92
C GLU A 135 2.36 -20.43 12.84
N GLY A 136 3.14 -20.71 13.89
CA GLY A 136 3.96 -21.92 13.99
C GLY A 136 5.17 -21.97 13.05
N ALA A 137 5.43 -20.95 12.26
CA ALA A 137 6.57 -20.96 11.33
C ALA A 137 7.90 -20.71 12.06
N VAL A 138 8.92 -21.47 11.68
CA VAL A 138 10.30 -21.28 12.14
C VAL A 138 11.11 -20.70 11.00
N LYS A 139 11.62 -19.47 11.16
CA LYS A 139 12.37 -18.73 10.15
C LYS A 139 11.71 -18.75 8.77
N PRO A 140 10.46 -18.24 8.63
CA PRO A 140 9.79 -18.18 7.34
C PRO A 140 10.51 -17.21 6.39
N PRO A 141 10.38 -17.38 5.06
CA PRO A 141 10.73 -16.34 4.11
C PRO A 141 9.89 -15.08 4.38
N VAL A 142 10.33 -13.93 3.90
CA VAL A 142 9.67 -12.66 4.19
C VAL A 142 9.36 -11.87 2.93
N LEU A 143 8.16 -11.28 2.89
CA LEU A 143 7.71 -10.37 1.85
C LEU A 143 7.69 -8.95 2.38
N ILE A 144 8.51 -8.07 1.80
CA ILE A 144 8.40 -6.63 2.01
C ILE A 144 7.21 -6.13 1.19
N MET A 145 6.31 -5.37 1.82
CA MET A 145 5.12 -4.81 1.18
C MET A 145 5.16 -3.28 1.26
N VAL A 146 5.19 -2.64 0.08
CA VAL A 146 5.25 -1.18 -0.02
C VAL A 146 3.94 -0.60 -0.57
N PRO A 147 3.37 0.41 0.12
CA PRO A 147 2.14 1.06 -0.30
C PRO A 147 2.29 1.89 -1.59
N GLY A 148 1.17 2.44 -2.08
CA GLY A 148 1.11 3.38 -3.19
C GLY A 148 1.26 4.84 -2.74
N LEU A 149 0.81 5.76 -3.63
CA LEU A 149 0.86 7.20 -3.39
C LEU A 149 0.05 7.62 -2.17
N ASP A 150 -1.16 7.11 -2.04
CA ASP A 150 -2.16 7.48 -1.04
C ASP A 150 -2.48 6.35 -0.06
N SER A 151 -1.73 5.26 -0.12
CA SER A 151 -1.81 4.12 0.79
C SER A 151 -0.86 4.29 1.98
N ALA A 152 -1.10 3.51 3.04
CA ALA A 152 -0.20 3.35 4.17
C ALA A 152 -0.28 1.90 4.66
N LYS A 153 0.66 1.49 5.50
CA LYS A 153 0.74 0.13 6.06
C LYS A 153 -0.54 -0.33 6.76
N GLU A 154 -1.33 0.60 7.31
CA GLU A 154 -2.60 0.33 7.98
C GLU A 154 -3.66 -0.29 7.05
N GLU A 155 -3.58 0.01 5.73
CA GLU A 155 -4.51 -0.49 4.73
C GLU A 155 -4.16 -1.91 4.22
N LEU A 156 -2.91 -2.35 4.39
CA LEU A 156 -2.40 -3.51 3.65
C LEU A 156 -2.83 -4.88 4.20
N GLU A 157 -3.55 -4.94 5.31
CA GLU A 157 -3.94 -6.21 5.95
C GLU A 157 -4.69 -7.16 5.00
N ALA A 158 -5.58 -6.64 4.17
CA ALA A 158 -6.34 -7.45 3.22
C ALA A 158 -5.47 -8.05 2.08
N TYR A 159 -4.29 -7.46 1.83
CA TYR A 159 -3.32 -7.97 0.87
C TYR A 159 -2.35 -8.98 1.50
N GLU A 160 -2.02 -8.84 2.79
CA GLU A 160 -1.04 -9.71 3.45
C GLU A 160 -1.58 -11.10 3.79
N GLN A 161 -2.88 -11.22 4.11
CA GLN A 161 -3.49 -12.48 4.58
C GLN A 161 -3.20 -13.68 3.68
N PRO A 162 -3.29 -13.61 2.34
CA PRO A 162 -2.95 -14.70 1.46
C PRO A 162 -1.49 -15.18 1.58
N PHE A 163 -0.55 -14.28 1.88
CA PHE A 163 0.87 -14.62 2.04
C PHE A 163 1.13 -15.30 3.40
N LEU A 164 0.56 -14.77 4.48
CA LEU A 164 0.64 -15.39 5.80
C LEU A 164 0.08 -16.82 5.79
N ALA A 165 -1.07 -17.02 5.11
CA ALA A 165 -1.68 -18.34 4.96
C ALA A 165 -0.78 -19.34 4.20
N ARG A 166 0.23 -18.87 3.46
CA ARG A 166 1.23 -19.69 2.74
C ARG A 166 2.57 -19.78 3.44
N GLY A 167 2.62 -19.40 4.71
CA GLY A 167 3.83 -19.51 5.51
C GLY A 167 4.89 -18.44 5.22
N ILE A 168 4.51 -17.32 4.58
CA ILE A 168 5.40 -16.20 4.30
C ILE A 168 5.16 -15.11 5.34
N ALA A 169 6.23 -14.68 6.04
CA ALA A 169 6.18 -13.50 6.89
C ALA A 169 5.99 -12.23 6.05
N THR A 170 5.33 -11.23 6.61
CA THR A 170 5.11 -9.94 5.94
C THR A 170 5.75 -8.80 6.71
N LEU A 171 6.38 -7.89 6.00
CA LEU A 171 6.90 -6.64 6.50
C LEU A 171 6.27 -5.49 5.71
N MET A 172 5.17 -4.93 6.23
CA MET A 172 4.51 -3.76 5.65
C MET A 172 5.21 -2.50 6.12
N VAL A 173 5.69 -1.65 5.21
CA VAL A 173 6.51 -0.48 5.55
C VAL A 173 6.01 0.77 4.85
N ASP A 174 5.86 1.86 5.60
CA ASP A 174 5.71 3.19 5.05
C ASP A 174 7.08 3.72 4.62
N GLY A 175 7.28 3.84 3.32
CA GLY A 175 8.50 4.47 2.79
C GLY A 175 8.34 5.98 2.57
N PRO A 176 9.37 6.65 2.01
CA PRO A 176 9.32 8.09 1.74
C PRO A 176 8.06 8.51 0.96
N GLY A 177 7.39 9.53 1.45
CA GLY A 177 6.11 10.02 0.91
C GLY A 177 4.89 9.18 1.28
N GLN A 178 5.01 8.21 2.18
CA GLN A 178 3.95 7.28 2.54
C GLN A 178 3.73 7.23 4.06
N GLY A 179 2.48 7.15 4.47
CA GLY A 179 2.09 6.92 5.86
C GLY A 179 2.82 7.79 6.88
N GLU A 180 3.44 7.19 7.90
CA GLU A 180 4.16 7.93 8.92
C GLU A 180 5.40 8.66 8.35
N ALA A 181 6.04 8.10 7.32
CA ALA A 181 7.24 8.68 6.73
C ALA A 181 6.96 9.91 5.84
N GLU A 182 5.72 10.12 5.37
CA GLU A 182 5.39 11.23 4.46
C GLU A 182 5.59 12.63 5.04
N TYR A 183 5.66 12.73 6.38
CA TYR A 183 5.84 14.01 7.06
C TYR A 183 7.30 14.46 7.14
N ASP A 184 8.23 13.51 7.09
CA ASP A 184 9.66 13.74 7.27
C ASP A 184 10.45 13.50 5.98
N PHE A 185 10.01 12.56 5.14
CA PHE A 185 10.68 12.14 3.92
C PHE A 185 9.75 12.29 2.71
N PRO A 186 10.11 13.12 1.72
CA PRO A 186 9.31 13.29 0.50
C PRO A 186 9.38 12.04 -0.40
N ILE A 187 8.39 11.91 -1.29
CA ILE A 187 8.42 10.93 -2.39
C ILE A 187 9.77 10.99 -3.09
N ARG A 188 10.31 9.83 -3.48
CA ARG A 188 11.56 9.73 -4.25
C ARG A 188 11.44 8.74 -5.40
N GLY A 189 12.14 9.02 -6.50
CA GLY A 189 12.13 8.16 -7.69
C GLY A 189 13.07 6.95 -7.57
N ASP A 190 14.17 7.07 -6.82
CA ASP A 190 15.18 6.03 -6.56
C ASP A 190 14.79 5.16 -5.35
N TYR A 191 13.64 4.49 -5.47
CA TYR A 191 13.05 3.73 -4.36
C TYR A 191 13.85 2.48 -3.95
N GLU A 192 14.88 2.11 -4.70
CA GLU A 192 15.89 1.14 -4.27
C GLU A 192 16.61 1.53 -2.98
N VAL A 193 16.72 2.83 -2.69
CA VAL A 193 17.41 3.34 -1.49
C VAL A 193 16.66 2.95 -0.20
N PRO A 194 15.35 3.26 -0.02
CA PRO A 194 14.61 2.80 1.15
C PRO A 194 14.45 1.27 1.19
N VAL A 195 14.28 0.58 0.04
CA VAL A 195 14.19 -0.89 0.03
C VAL A 195 15.50 -1.52 0.47
N LYS A 196 16.65 -0.95 0.09
CA LYS A 196 17.96 -1.40 0.60
C LYS A 196 18.00 -1.32 2.13
N ALA A 197 17.54 -0.23 2.73
CA ALA A 197 17.49 -0.10 4.19
C ALA A 197 16.57 -1.16 4.83
N MET A 198 15.41 -1.46 4.21
CA MET A 198 14.50 -2.52 4.67
C MET A 198 15.16 -3.90 4.59
N VAL A 199 15.87 -4.20 3.50
CA VAL A 199 16.60 -5.47 3.33
C VAL A 199 17.75 -5.56 4.33
N ASP A 200 18.54 -4.50 4.51
CA ASP A 200 19.65 -4.46 5.47
C ASP A 200 19.14 -4.71 6.91
N TRP A 201 18.00 -4.12 7.27
CA TRP A 201 17.36 -4.35 8.56
C TRP A 201 16.89 -5.81 8.71
N LEU A 202 16.31 -6.42 7.68
CA LEU A 202 15.89 -7.83 7.70
C LEU A 202 17.07 -8.80 7.92
N LEU A 203 18.28 -8.45 7.46
CA LEU A 203 19.48 -9.26 7.75
C LEU A 203 19.81 -9.31 9.25
N THR A 204 19.30 -8.37 10.04
CA THR A 204 19.46 -8.34 11.50
C THR A 204 18.34 -9.06 12.25
N CYS A 205 17.29 -9.53 11.56
CA CYS A 205 16.12 -10.16 12.16
C CYS A 205 16.27 -11.69 12.22
N PRO A 206 16.54 -12.28 13.39
CA PRO A 206 16.78 -13.73 13.50
C PRO A 206 15.53 -14.57 13.29
N GLU A 207 14.33 -14.00 13.42
CA GLU A 207 13.05 -14.66 13.31
C GLU A 207 12.59 -14.95 11.87
N VAL A 208 13.23 -14.38 10.86
CA VAL A 208 12.93 -14.62 9.44
C VAL A 208 14.12 -15.19 8.69
N ASP A 209 13.86 -15.85 7.57
CA ASP A 209 14.92 -16.25 6.64
C ASP A 209 15.23 -15.11 5.67
N SER A 210 16.19 -14.29 6.05
CA SER A 210 16.65 -13.14 5.26
C SER A 210 17.40 -13.51 3.96
N THR A 211 17.58 -14.79 3.66
CA THR A 211 18.09 -15.25 2.35
C THR A 211 16.96 -15.43 1.33
N ARG A 212 15.69 -15.39 1.78
CA ARG A 212 14.49 -15.57 0.97
C ARG A 212 13.56 -14.36 1.15
N ILE A 213 13.93 -13.23 0.53
CA ILE A 213 13.18 -11.97 0.60
C ILE A 213 12.47 -11.75 -0.72
N GLY A 214 11.14 -11.57 -0.68
CA GLY A 214 10.33 -11.07 -1.78
C GLY A 214 9.98 -9.59 -1.59
N LEU A 215 9.56 -8.93 -2.68
CA LEU A 215 9.08 -7.55 -2.66
C LEU A 215 7.74 -7.46 -3.37
N TRP A 216 6.82 -6.69 -2.80
CA TRP A 216 5.49 -6.44 -3.33
C TRP A 216 5.15 -4.96 -3.25
N GLY A 217 4.51 -4.43 -4.28
CA GLY A 217 4.07 -3.05 -4.29
C GLY A 217 2.77 -2.83 -5.05
N VAL A 218 1.99 -1.82 -4.61
CA VAL A 218 0.65 -1.52 -5.13
C VAL A 218 0.54 -0.08 -5.62
N SER A 219 -0.08 0.15 -6.78
CA SER A 219 -0.25 1.48 -7.39
C SER A 219 1.12 2.13 -7.62
N LEU A 220 1.43 3.30 -7.06
CA LEU A 220 2.78 3.85 -7.15
C LEU A 220 3.83 2.90 -6.54
N GLY A 221 3.44 2.08 -5.54
CA GLY A 221 4.25 0.95 -5.06
C GLY A 221 4.54 -0.11 -6.13
N GLY A 222 3.64 -0.25 -7.11
CA GLY A 222 3.85 -1.09 -8.29
C GLY A 222 4.93 -0.56 -9.25
N TYR A 223 5.34 0.70 -9.10
CA TYR A 223 6.58 1.23 -9.65
C TYR A 223 7.75 1.03 -8.67
N TYR A 224 7.56 1.36 -7.38
CA TYR A 224 8.60 1.29 -6.36
C TYR A 224 9.22 -0.11 -6.23
N ALA A 225 8.39 -1.15 -6.23
CA ALA A 225 8.88 -2.52 -6.09
C ALA A 225 9.70 -2.99 -7.30
N PRO A 226 9.22 -2.91 -8.56
CA PRO A 226 10.05 -3.21 -9.73
C PRO A 226 11.29 -2.31 -9.85
N ARG A 227 11.17 -1.01 -9.52
CA ARG A 227 12.31 -0.10 -9.49
C ARG A 227 13.39 -0.60 -8.52
N ALA A 228 13.01 -0.96 -7.31
CA ALA A 228 13.96 -1.50 -6.34
C ALA A 228 14.54 -2.85 -6.78
N ALA A 229 13.72 -3.73 -7.38
CA ALA A 229 14.18 -5.03 -7.88
C ALA A 229 15.23 -4.92 -9.01
N ALA A 230 15.23 -3.81 -9.75
CA ALA A 230 16.26 -3.54 -10.75
C ALA A 230 17.67 -3.37 -10.12
N PHE A 231 17.75 -2.89 -8.88
CA PHE A 231 19.03 -2.55 -8.22
C PHE A 231 19.34 -3.41 -6.99
N GLU A 232 18.34 -3.88 -6.24
CA GLU A 232 18.52 -4.70 -5.03
C GLU A 232 18.53 -6.20 -5.40
N LYS A 233 19.70 -6.72 -5.70
CA LYS A 233 19.88 -8.10 -6.21
C LYS A 233 19.71 -9.21 -5.15
N ARG A 234 19.52 -8.87 -3.89
CA ARG A 234 19.19 -9.84 -2.82
C ARG A 234 17.73 -10.28 -2.86
N LEU A 235 16.86 -9.54 -3.55
CA LEU A 235 15.45 -9.90 -3.74
C LEU A 235 15.33 -11.16 -4.62
N LYS A 236 14.52 -12.12 -4.18
CA LYS A 236 14.30 -13.39 -4.89
C LYS A 236 13.17 -13.31 -5.91
N ALA A 237 12.18 -12.45 -5.68
CA ALA A 237 11.06 -12.24 -6.58
C ALA A 237 10.40 -10.90 -6.27
N CYS A 238 9.68 -10.36 -7.26
CA CYS A 238 8.97 -9.09 -7.15
C CYS A 238 7.54 -9.19 -7.69
N ILE A 239 6.58 -8.56 -7.00
CA ILE A 239 5.21 -8.37 -7.47
C ILE A 239 4.94 -6.88 -7.60
N GLY A 240 4.48 -6.44 -8.78
CA GLY A 240 4.03 -5.07 -9.04
C GLY A 240 2.55 -5.03 -9.45
N LEU A 241 1.73 -4.28 -8.71
CA LEU A 241 0.31 -4.13 -9.00
C LEU A 241 0.03 -2.73 -9.56
N ALA A 242 -0.30 -2.63 -10.85
CA ALA A 242 -0.72 -1.42 -11.56
C ALA A 242 0.24 -0.22 -11.35
N GLY A 243 1.55 -0.47 -11.42
CA GLY A 243 2.55 0.58 -11.35
C GLY A 243 2.74 1.30 -12.69
N PRO A 244 3.00 2.62 -12.69
CA PRO A 244 3.37 3.34 -13.90
C PRO A 244 4.75 2.88 -14.40
N TYR A 245 4.94 2.90 -15.72
CA TYR A 245 6.26 2.76 -16.34
C TYR A 245 7.05 4.07 -16.23
N ASP A 246 6.35 5.19 -16.46
CA ASP A 246 6.85 6.54 -16.22
C ASP A 246 5.71 7.40 -15.69
N PHE A 247 5.85 7.87 -14.46
CA PHE A 247 4.78 8.61 -13.82
C PHE A 247 4.58 10.00 -14.44
N GLY A 248 5.65 10.60 -14.97
CA GLY A 248 5.59 11.87 -15.69
C GLY A 248 4.76 11.79 -16.96
N ASP A 249 4.82 10.68 -17.70
CA ASP A 249 4.03 10.48 -18.91
C ASP A 249 2.51 10.43 -18.63
N THR A 250 2.10 10.04 -17.41
CA THR A 250 0.69 9.95 -17.01
C THR A 250 0.14 11.25 -16.42
N TRP A 251 0.99 12.23 -16.10
CA TRP A 251 0.67 13.38 -15.26
C TRP A 251 -0.58 14.16 -15.68
N ASP A 252 -0.70 14.49 -16.96
CA ASP A 252 -1.79 15.34 -17.46
C ASP A 252 -3.16 14.61 -17.46
N ALA A 253 -3.16 13.29 -17.45
CA ALA A 253 -4.36 12.45 -17.36
C ALA A 253 -4.78 12.15 -15.92
N LEU A 254 -3.91 12.39 -14.92
CA LEU A 254 -4.22 12.09 -13.52
C LEU A 254 -5.36 12.97 -12.98
N PRO A 255 -6.23 12.41 -12.11
CA PRO A 255 -7.22 13.19 -11.37
C PRO A 255 -6.55 14.31 -10.54
N GLU A 256 -7.25 15.42 -10.36
CA GLU A 256 -6.77 16.57 -9.58
C GLU A 256 -6.32 16.17 -8.17
N LEU A 257 -7.16 15.39 -7.45
CA LEU A 257 -6.83 14.89 -6.10
C LEU A 257 -5.53 14.08 -6.07
N THR A 258 -5.27 13.29 -7.11
CA THR A 258 -4.04 12.49 -7.20
C THR A 258 -2.81 13.37 -7.41
N ARG A 259 -2.90 14.38 -8.30
CA ARG A 259 -1.82 15.35 -8.53
C ARG A 259 -1.52 16.16 -7.28
N GLU A 260 -2.56 16.59 -6.57
CA GLU A 260 -2.40 17.36 -5.34
C GLU A 260 -1.80 16.50 -4.21
N ALA A 261 -2.22 15.25 -4.07
CA ALA A 261 -1.61 14.32 -3.12
C ALA A 261 -0.13 14.08 -3.42
N PHE A 262 0.24 13.94 -4.70
CA PHE A 262 1.64 13.80 -5.11
C PHE A 262 2.45 15.05 -4.76
N ARG A 263 1.93 16.25 -5.07
CA ARG A 263 2.59 17.53 -4.75
C ARG A 263 2.89 17.66 -3.25
N VAL A 264 1.88 17.43 -2.42
CA VAL A 264 2.01 17.57 -0.95
C VAL A 264 3.01 16.55 -0.39
N ARG A 265 2.93 15.28 -0.81
CA ARG A 265 3.82 14.21 -0.33
C ARG A 265 5.22 14.23 -0.94
N SER A 266 5.41 15.00 -2.00
CA SER A 266 6.74 15.32 -2.54
C SER A 266 7.34 16.57 -1.89
N HIS A 267 6.65 17.21 -0.93
CA HIS A 267 7.03 18.46 -0.27
C HIS A 267 7.29 19.61 -1.25
N LEU A 268 6.53 19.66 -2.36
CA LEU A 268 6.69 20.66 -3.41
C LEU A 268 5.65 21.78 -3.28
N ALA A 269 6.06 23.02 -3.62
CA ALA A 269 5.22 24.18 -3.46
C ALA A 269 4.15 24.31 -4.55
N THR A 270 4.45 23.90 -5.78
CA THR A 270 3.58 24.13 -6.94
C THR A 270 3.30 22.88 -7.75
N GLN A 271 2.18 22.87 -8.49
CA GLN A 271 1.85 21.80 -9.44
C GLN A 271 2.87 21.70 -10.60
N ALA A 272 3.49 22.81 -10.98
CA ALA A 272 4.51 22.82 -12.03
C ALA A 272 5.79 22.08 -11.55
N GLU A 273 6.23 22.33 -10.33
CA GLU A 273 7.34 21.58 -9.72
C GLU A 273 7.00 20.10 -9.58
N ALA A 274 5.77 19.79 -9.13
CA ALA A 274 5.32 18.41 -8.99
C ALA A 274 5.30 17.67 -10.34
N LYS A 275 4.82 18.33 -11.41
CA LYS A 275 4.87 17.79 -12.77
C LYS A 275 6.31 17.52 -13.23
N ALA A 276 7.22 18.46 -13.02
CA ALA A 276 8.62 18.28 -13.39
C ALA A 276 9.25 17.12 -12.58
N TYR A 277 8.96 17.06 -11.28
CA TYR A 277 9.49 16.01 -10.41
C TYR A 277 8.94 14.62 -10.71
N SER A 278 7.68 14.51 -11.16
CA SER A 278 7.05 13.22 -11.49
C SER A 278 7.83 12.43 -12.54
N SER A 279 8.56 13.11 -13.45
CA SER A 279 9.40 12.49 -14.47
C SER A 279 10.65 11.79 -13.90
N THR A 280 10.98 11.99 -12.62
CA THR A 280 12.05 11.23 -11.96
C THR A 280 11.62 9.80 -11.58
N LEU A 281 10.29 9.56 -11.53
CA LEU A 281 9.72 8.26 -11.26
C LEU A 281 9.55 7.50 -12.59
N THR A 282 10.63 6.87 -13.05
CA THR A 282 10.68 6.26 -14.37
C THR A 282 11.44 4.93 -14.40
N MET A 283 10.99 4.01 -15.27
CA MET A 283 11.66 2.76 -15.61
C MET A 283 12.41 2.85 -16.95
N LYS A 284 12.42 4.04 -17.60
CA LYS A 284 13.15 4.31 -18.83
C LYS A 284 14.67 4.16 -18.68
N ASN A 285 15.40 4.38 -19.74
CA ASN A 285 16.87 4.42 -19.78
C ASN A 285 17.55 3.12 -19.29
N GLY A 286 16.97 1.97 -19.63
CA GLY A 286 17.55 0.68 -19.31
C GLY A 286 17.31 0.22 -17.87
N ILE A 287 16.45 0.89 -17.10
CA ILE A 287 16.16 0.50 -15.71
C ILE A 287 15.32 -0.78 -15.67
N ALA A 288 14.25 -0.86 -16.48
CA ALA A 288 13.41 -2.05 -16.52
C ALA A 288 14.22 -3.30 -16.90
N GLN A 289 15.19 -3.16 -17.81
CA GLN A 289 16.08 -4.25 -18.23
C GLN A 289 17.00 -4.77 -17.12
N GLN A 290 17.17 -4.03 -16.02
CA GLN A 290 17.96 -4.48 -14.87
C GLN A 290 17.17 -5.38 -13.91
N ILE A 291 15.86 -5.59 -14.15
CA ILE A 291 15.06 -6.53 -13.34
C ILE A 291 15.38 -7.95 -13.83
N GLU A 292 16.15 -8.69 -13.05
CA GLU A 292 16.61 -10.06 -13.36
C GLU A 292 15.88 -11.12 -12.55
N CYS A 293 15.35 -10.75 -11.37
CA CYS A 293 14.57 -11.68 -10.56
C CYS A 293 13.19 -11.95 -11.19
N PRO A 294 12.55 -13.09 -10.88
CA PRO A 294 11.17 -13.36 -11.27
C PRO A 294 10.24 -12.20 -10.91
N LEU A 295 9.41 -11.77 -11.86
CA LEU A 295 8.53 -10.61 -11.76
C LEU A 295 7.10 -11.01 -12.09
N PHE A 296 6.15 -10.74 -11.19
CA PHE A 296 4.72 -10.89 -11.47
C PHE A 296 4.06 -9.52 -11.50
N LEU A 297 3.49 -9.18 -12.63
CA LEU A 297 2.80 -7.91 -12.84
C LEU A 297 1.29 -8.12 -13.00
N VAL A 298 0.49 -7.27 -12.34
CA VAL A 298 -0.97 -7.29 -12.42
C VAL A 298 -1.48 -5.90 -12.77
N THR A 299 -2.45 -5.81 -13.68
CA THR A 299 -3.13 -4.55 -14.00
C THR A 299 -4.58 -4.79 -14.37
N GLY A 300 -5.44 -3.79 -14.16
CA GLY A 300 -6.81 -3.77 -14.65
C GLY A 300 -6.88 -3.02 -15.99
N LYS A 301 -7.59 -3.58 -16.98
CA LYS A 301 -7.71 -2.95 -18.31
C LYS A 301 -8.56 -1.69 -18.31
N LEU A 302 -9.43 -1.53 -17.30
CA LEU A 302 -10.29 -0.35 -17.10
C LEU A 302 -9.68 0.63 -16.08
N ASP A 303 -8.38 0.53 -15.82
CA ASP A 303 -7.67 1.46 -14.95
C ASP A 303 -7.71 2.88 -15.55
N ARG A 304 -8.15 3.86 -14.73
CA ARG A 304 -8.29 5.26 -15.14
C ARG A 304 -7.16 6.15 -14.60
N ILE A 305 -6.26 5.58 -13.80
CA ILE A 305 -5.12 6.30 -13.21
C ILE A 305 -3.83 5.95 -13.95
N ILE A 306 -3.56 4.64 -14.07
CA ILE A 306 -2.35 4.13 -14.71
C ILE A 306 -2.76 3.32 -15.94
N PRO A 307 -2.31 3.69 -17.14
CA PRO A 307 -2.57 2.91 -18.35
C PRO A 307 -2.03 1.48 -18.20
N TRP A 308 -2.85 0.47 -18.48
CA TRP A 308 -2.43 -0.94 -18.39
C TRP A 308 -1.23 -1.25 -19.31
N GLN A 309 -1.06 -0.45 -20.37
CA GLN A 309 0.07 -0.52 -21.29
C GLN A 309 1.42 -0.27 -20.59
N ASP A 310 1.44 0.53 -19.53
CA ASP A 310 2.64 0.78 -18.73
C ASP A 310 3.13 -0.50 -18.07
N THR A 311 2.20 -1.26 -17.46
CA THR A 311 2.50 -2.57 -16.88
C THR A 311 2.93 -3.58 -17.95
N GLN A 312 2.30 -3.57 -19.13
CA GLN A 312 2.69 -4.42 -20.26
C GLN A 312 4.10 -4.07 -20.77
N ARG A 313 4.41 -2.79 -20.89
CA ARG A 313 5.74 -2.33 -21.29
C ARG A 313 6.81 -2.77 -20.30
N MET A 314 6.55 -2.63 -19.01
CA MET A 314 7.45 -3.11 -17.95
C MET A 314 7.71 -4.62 -18.08
N ALA A 315 6.65 -5.41 -18.36
CA ALA A 315 6.76 -6.85 -18.59
C ALA A 315 7.61 -7.22 -19.82
N GLN A 316 7.54 -6.41 -20.89
CA GLN A 316 8.28 -6.65 -22.12
C GLN A 316 9.76 -6.28 -22.00
N GLU A 317 10.09 -5.32 -21.15
CA GLU A 317 11.46 -4.80 -21.03
C GLU A 317 12.28 -5.45 -19.90
N ALA A 318 11.64 -6.09 -18.90
CA ALA A 318 12.37 -6.79 -17.85
C ALA A 318 13.15 -8.00 -18.42
N SER A 319 14.37 -8.22 -17.91
CA SER A 319 15.25 -9.30 -18.39
C SER A 319 15.01 -10.64 -17.71
N GLY A 320 14.42 -10.65 -16.50
CA GLY A 320 14.09 -11.87 -15.77
C GLY A 320 12.83 -12.55 -16.26
N PRO A 321 12.45 -13.70 -15.68
CA PRO A 321 11.17 -14.35 -15.96
C PRO A 321 10.00 -13.46 -15.55
N VAL A 322 9.01 -13.26 -16.44
CA VAL A 322 7.86 -12.38 -16.17
C VAL A 322 6.55 -13.15 -16.33
N GLU A 323 5.67 -13.04 -15.33
CA GLU A 323 4.25 -13.29 -15.46
C GLU A 323 3.47 -11.98 -15.52
N LEU A 324 2.54 -11.86 -16.47
CA LEU A 324 1.67 -10.70 -16.64
C LEU A 324 0.21 -11.15 -16.58
N LEU A 325 -0.55 -10.53 -15.66
CA LEU A 325 -1.99 -10.71 -15.54
C LEU A 325 -2.71 -9.39 -15.84
N ILE A 326 -3.38 -9.34 -16.98
CA ILE A 326 -4.29 -8.24 -17.33
C ILE A 326 -5.71 -8.69 -16.99
N VAL A 327 -6.37 -8.01 -16.06
CA VAL A 327 -7.76 -8.26 -15.68
C VAL A 327 -8.66 -7.42 -16.57
N GLU A 328 -9.34 -8.05 -17.53
CA GLU A 328 -10.11 -7.36 -18.60
C GLU A 328 -11.16 -6.37 -18.07
N ASP A 329 -11.88 -6.74 -17.01
CA ASP A 329 -12.89 -5.92 -16.35
C ASP A 329 -12.40 -5.31 -15.01
N GLY A 330 -11.07 -5.29 -14.82
CA GLY A 330 -10.41 -4.72 -13.64
C GLY A 330 -10.28 -3.20 -13.73
N ASN A 331 -10.62 -2.51 -12.64
CA ASN A 331 -10.31 -1.09 -12.43
C ASN A 331 -8.84 -0.91 -11.94
N HIS A 332 -8.51 0.27 -11.40
CA HIS A 332 -7.19 0.50 -10.81
C HIS A 332 -6.84 -0.60 -9.79
N ILE A 333 -5.68 -1.27 -10.00
CA ILE A 333 -5.21 -2.43 -9.22
C ILE A 333 -6.15 -3.64 -9.32
N ALA A 334 -7.17 -3.63 -10.17
CA ALA A 334 -8.27 -4.60 -10.18
C ALA A 334 -8.95 -4.76 -8.79
N ASN A 335 -9.12 -3.68 -8.04
CA ASN A 335 -9.76 -3.69 -6.71
C ASN A 335 -11.20 -4.20 -6.72
N ASN A 336 -11.88 -4.11 -7.87
CA ASN A 336 -13.20 -4.69 -8.09
C ASN A 336 -13.16 -6.20 -8.38
N ARG A 337 -11.98 -6.79 -8.52
CA ARG A 337 -11.75 -8.22 -8.84
C ARG A 337 -10.60 -8.82 -8.01
N PRO A 338 -10.52 -8.59 -6.68
CA PRO A 338 -9.37 -9.00 -5.86
C PRO A 338 -9.15 -10.53 -5.90
N TYR A 339 -10.20 -11.31 -6.07
CA TYR A 339 -10.16 -12.77 -6.22
C TYR A 339 -9.42 -13.26 -7.48
N ARG A 340 -9.19 -12.39 -8.49
CA ARG A 340 -8.46 -12.74 -9.70
C ARG A 340 -6.95 -12.81 -9.48
N TYR A 341 -6.43 -12.07 -8.51
CA TYR A 341 -4.97 -11.95 -8.37
C TYR A 341 -4.43 -12.20 -6.96
N ARG A 342 -5.13 -11.87 -5.87
CA ARG A 342 -4.56 -11.95 -4.52
C ARG A 342 -4.01 -13.33 -4.19
N ASN A 343 -4.82 -14.38 -4.34
CA ASN A 343 -4.37 -15.75 -4.08
C ASN A 343 -3.32 -16.20 -5.10
N ARG A 344 -3.52 -15.90 -6.39
CA ARG A 344 -2.60 -16.29 -7.45
C ARG A 344 -1.20 -15.72 -7.26
N THR A 345 -1.10 -14.42 -6.92
CA THR A 345 0.19 -13.79 -6.65
C THR A 345 0.84 -14.33 -5.38
N ALA A 346 0.03 -14.71 -4.38
CA ALA A 346 0.55 -15.32 -3.17
C ALA A 346 1.05 -16.76 -3.38
N ASP A 347 0.34 -17.59 -4.17
CA ASP A 347 0.80 -18.91 -4.59
C ASP A 347 2.13 -18.81 -5.34
N TRP A 348 2.18 -17.90 -6.32
CA TRP A 348 3.39 -17.65 -7.11
C TRP A 348 4.57 -17.19 -6.23
N MET A 349 4.38 -16.22 -5.33
CA MET A 349 5.44 -15.77 -4.43
C MET A 349 5.92 -16.89 -3.52
N ALA A 350 5.01 -17.73 -3.03
CA ALA A 350 5.37 -18.89 -2.21
C ALA A 350 6.30 -19.84 -2.96
N GLU A 351 6.00 -20.15 -4.22
CA GLU A 351 6.89 -20.97 -5.07
C GLU A 351 8.26 -20.31 -5.28
N GLN A 352 8.30 -18.98 -5.58
CA GLN A 352 9.57 -18.27 -5.79
C GLN A 352 10.42 -18.20 -4.52
N LEU A 353 9.81 -18.22 -3.35
CA LEU A 353 10.48 -18.24 -2.06
C LEU A 353 10.72 -19.67 -1.53
N GLY A 354 10.51 -20.71 -2.36
CA GLY A 354 10.81 -22.09 -2.01
C GLY A 354 9.86 -22.70 -0.97
N MET A 355 8.61 -22.22 -0.89
CA MET A 355 7.59 -22.81 -0.05
C MET A 355 6.91 -23.98 -0.77
N PRO A 356 6.50 -25.03 -0.05
CA PRO A 356 5.75 -26.13 -0.65
C PRO A 356 4.37 -25.65 -1.14
N ARG A 357 3.88 -26.27 -2.20
CA ARG A 357 2.48 -26.09 -2.61
C ARG A 357 1.54 -26.68 -1.56
N ILE A 358 0.54 -25.91 -1.15
CA ILE A 358 -0.46 -26.29 -0.15
C ILE A 358 -1.86 -26.32 -0.77
#